data_117104c200768c31141799216d960be8
#
_entry.id   117104c200768c31141799216d960be8
#
_cell.length_a   1.000
_cell.length_b   1.000
_cell.length_c   1.000
_cell.angle_alpha   90.00
_cell.angle_beta   90.00
_cell.angle_gamma   90.00
#
_symmetry.space_group_name_H-M   'P 1'
#
loop_
_entity.id
_entity.type
_entity.pdbx_description
1 polymer ?
#
loop_
_entity_poly.entity_id
_entity_poly.type
_entity_poly.pdbx_seq_one_letter_code
_entity_poly.pdbx_strand_id
1 'polypeptide(L)'
;MNVINYELINNRKEIEKMNIAIVIAGGSGHRMGQDIPKQFINVYDKPILIYTLESFQRHPQIDAIEVVCIDGWHDIVWAYAKQFNIDKLKWIVSGGSTGQESIRNGVYNLEGKAEPNDIVIIHDGIRPLVESSVLTDVISKCHKFGNAVTSMPYNEQIFVIDKEDNNTTIQYIPRETLRRVSTPQAYKFDLLDKKYHEAFEKEIGIYGSSYTNTMMVELGERLYFAAGSDKNIKLTTKDDLEMFKAYLKADKDSWLK
;
A
#
# COMPACT_ATOMS: atom_id res chain seq x y z
N MET A 1 -0.60 51.73 24.14
CA MET A 1 -1.43 51.18 23.07
C MET A 1 -0.72 50.03 22.43
N ASN A 2 -1.12 48.90 22.83
CA ASN A 2 -1.35 47.57 22.25
C ASN A 2 -0.15 46.79 21.69
N VAL A 3 0.56 46.11 22.61
CA VAL A 3 1.43 44.95 22.32
C VAL A 3 0.62 43.63 22.37
N ILE A 4 -0.67 43.68 22.69
CA ILE A 4 -1.51 42.49 22.97
C ILE A 4 -2.10 41.86 21.69
N ASN A 5 -1.95 42.46 20.52
CA ASN A 5 -2.59 41.96 19.29
C ASN A 5 -1.70 41.12 18.35
N TYR A 6 -0.43 40.90 18.69
CA TYR A 6 0.47 40.08 17.85
C TYR A 6 0.53 38.57 18.28
N GLU A 7 0.14 38.26 19.50
CA GLU A 7 0.15 36.84 19.96
C GLU A 7 -1.12 36.06 19.62
N LEU A 8 -2.21 36.73 19.25
CA LEU A 8 -3.49 36.07 18.91
C LEU A 8 -3.61 35.60 17.45
N ILE A 9 -2.66 35.93 16.59
CA ILE A 9 -2.69 35.54 15.17
C ILE A 9 -1.85 34.27 14.89
N ASN A 10 -0.98 33.87 15.79
CA ASN A 10 -0.11 32.69 15.62
C ASN A 10 -0.61 31.39 16.28
N ASN A 11 -1.78 31.38 16.88
CA ASN A 11 -2.44 30.15 17.33
C ASN A 11 -3.33 29.57 16.23
N ARG A 12 -2.84 29.44 14.99
CA ARG A 12 -3.26 28.32 14.16
C ARG A 12 -2.66 27.09 14.85
N LYS A 13 -3.49 26.29 15.54
CA LYS A 13 -3.17 24.91 15.84
C LYS A 13 -2.52 24.36 14.57
N GLU A 14 -1.24 23.96 14.62
CA GLU A 14 -0.71 23.08 13.59
C GLU A 14 -1.68 21.91 13.58
N ILE A 15 -2.46 21.81 12.51
CA ILE A 15 -3.34 20.65 12.31
C ILE A 15 -2.37 19.49 12.28
N GLU A 16 -2.44 18.62 13.30
CA GLU A 16 -1.59 17.42 13.36
C GLU A 16 -1.81 16.64 12.08
N LYS A 17 -0.74 16.50 11.29
CA LYS A 17 -0.79 15.79 10.02
C LYS A 17 -1.02 14.32 10.30
N MET A 18 -1.99 13.73 9.64
CA MET A 18 -2.27 12.29 9.73
C MET A 18 -1.50 11.49 8.69
N ASN A 19 -1.14 10.27 9.07
CA ASN A 19 -0.68 9.23 8.16
C ASN A 19 -1.76 8.15 8.08
N ILE A 20 -2.43 8.06 6.95
CA ILE A 20 -3.58 7.19 6.72
C ILE A 20 -3.15 6.03 5.83
N ALA A 21 -3.35 4.81 6.27
CA ALA A 21 -3.09 3.63 5.45
C ALA A 21 -4.34 3.19 4.71
N ILE A 22 -4.29 3.11 3.38
CA ILE A 22 -5.29 2.44 2.53
C ILE A 22 -4.79 1.03 2.24
N VAL A 23 -5.44 0.02 2.80
CA VAL A 23 -5.11 -1.39 2.63
C VAL A 23 -6.05 -2.02 1.61
N ILE A 24 -5.52 -2.46 0.47
CA ILE A 24 -6.29 -2.98 -0.66
C ILE A 24 -6.58 -4.46 -0.47
N ALA A 25 -7.85 -4.78 -0.27
CA ALA A 25 -8.39 -6.12 -0.06
C ALA A 25 -9.64 -6.41 -0.96
N GLY A 26 -9.76 -5.70 -2.10
CA GLY A 26 -10.90 -5.79 -3.03
C GLY A 26 -10.83 -6.95 -4.02
N GLY A 27 -9.74 -7.69 -4.10
CA GLY A 27 -9.57 -8.76 -5.10
C GLY A 27 -10.29 -10.06 -4.73
N SER A 28 -10.92 -10.73 -5.72
CA SER A 28 -11.60 -12.03 -5.55
C SER A 28 -10.67 -13.24 -5.35
N GLY A 29 -9.44 -13.16 -5.82
CA GLY A 29 -8.35 -14.07 -5.45
C GLY A 29 -8.44 -15.54 -5.89
N HIS A 30 -9.12 -15.87 -6.98
CA HIS A 30 -9.38 -17.26 -7.46
C HIS A 30 -8.13 -18.15 -7.67
N ARG A 31 -6.93 -17.58 -7.80
CA ARG A 31 -5.68 -18.30 -8.10
C ARG A 31 -5.21 -19.27 -7.02
N MET A 32 -5.72 -19.19 -5.80
CA MET A 32 -5.33 -20.09 -4.70
C MET A 32 -6.25 -21.33 -4.57
N GLY A 33 -7.26 -21.48 -5.45
CA GLY A 33 -8.13 -22.66 -5.51
C GLY A 33 -9.01 -22.86 -4.27
N GLN A 34 -9.38 -21.78 -3.59
CA GLN A 34 -10.31 -21.80 -2.46
C GLN A 34 -11.55 -20.97 -2.78
N ASP A 35 -12.67 -21.31 -2.17
CA ASP A 35 -13.97 -20.65 -2.35
C ASP A 35 -14.05 -19.28 -1.66
N ILE A 36 -13.07 -18.94 -0.82
CA ILE A 36 -13.00 -17.64 -0.12
C ILE A 36 -11.92 -16.76 -0.73
N PRO A 37 -12.09 -15.42 -0.72
CA PRO A 37 -11.06 -14.50 -1.20
C PRO A 37 -9.76 -14.65 -0.40
N LYS A 38 -8.63 -14.66 -1.10
CA LYS A 38 -7.30 -15.02 -0.55
C LYS A 38 -6.89 -14.22 0.69
N GLN A 39 -7.30 -12.95 0.81
CA GLN A 39 -7.02 -12.10 1.95
C GLN A 39 -7.69 -12.58 3.24
N PHE A 40 -8.71 -13.42 3.13
CA PHE A 40 -9.44 -14.01 4.26
C PHE A 40 -9.05 -15.47 4.55
N ILE A 41 -8.10 -16.02 3.81
CA ILE A 41 -7.54 -17.34 4.14
C ILE A 41 -6.86 -17.25 5.50
N ASN A 42 -7.21 -18.21 6.39
CA ASN A 42 -6.58 -18.30 7.70
C ASN A 42 -5.22 -18.96 7.64
N VAL A 43 -4.28 -18.37 8.35
CA VAL A 43 -2.98 -18.95 8.68
C VAL A 43 -2.85 -18.92 10.20
N TYR A 44 -2.75 -20.10 10.85
CA TYR A 44 -2.73 -20.20 12.31
C TYR A 44 -3.86 -19.42 12.98
N ASP A 45 -5.10 -19.70 12.60
CA ASP A 45 -6.33 -19.10 13.15
C ASP A 45 -6.53 -17.59 12.94
N LYS A 46 -5.75 -16.99 12.04
CA LYS A 46 -5.83 -15.57 11.73
C LYS A 46 -5.86 -15.33 10.21
N PRO A 47 -6.80 -14.52 9.69
CA PRO A 47 -6.82 -14.14 8.28
C PRO A 47 -5.55 -13.39 7.85
N ILE A 48 -5.09 -13.62 6.61
CA ILE A 48 -3.92 -12.93 6.04
C ILE A 48 -4.05 -11.40 6.16
N LEU A 49 -5.22 -10.86 5.86
CA LEU A 49 -5.50 -9.42 5.97
C LEU A 49 -5.17 -8.89 7.37
N ILE A 50 -5.52 -9.65 8.42
CA ILE A 50 -5.30 -9.20 9.79
C ILE A 50 -3.81 -9.11 10.13
N TYR A 51 -2.97 -10.02 9.64
CA TYR A 51 -1.51 -9.89 9.80
C TYR A 51 -1.01 -8.58 9.18
N THR A 52 -1.54 -8.22 8.01
CA THR A 52 -1.21 -6.93 7.37
C THR A 52 -1.67 -5.76 8.23
N LEU A 53 -2.94 -5.75 8.66
CA LEU A 53 -3.50 -4.66 9.46
C LEU A 53 -2.77 -4.49 10.80
N GLU A 54 -2.34 -5.57 11.43
CA GLU A 54 -1.55 -5.50 12.68
C GLU A 54 -0.22 -4.75 12.52
N SER A 55 0.44 -4.84 11.35
CA SER A 55 1.66 -4.09 11.10
C SER A 55 1.42 -2.58 11.11
N PHE A 56 0.33 -2.14 10.53
CA PHE A 56 -0.10 -0.73 10.55
C PHE A 56 -0.64 -0.31 11.93
N GLN A 57 -1.41 -1.18 12.60
CA GLN A 57 -1.93 -0.95 13.95
C GLN A 57 -0.79 -0.68 14.94
N ARG A 58 0.28 -1.48 14.88
CA ARG A 58 1.43 -1.36 15.80
C ARG A 58 2.37 -0.21 15.46
N HIS A 59 2.34 0.32 14.24
CA HIS A 59 3.26 1.37 13.82
C HIS A 59 2.88 2.72 14.45
N PRO A 60 3.79 3.39 15.19
CA PRO A 60 3.45 4.59 15.97
C PRO A 60 3.05 5.80 15.10
N GLN A 61 3.55 5.88 13.88
CA GLN A 61 3.26 6.99 12.97
C GLN A 61 2.00 6.78 12.10
N ILE A 62 1.30 5.66 12.21
CA ILE A 62 0.02 5.46 11.50
C ILE A 62 -1.10 5.90 12.42
N ASP A 63 -1.97 6.79 11.95
CA ASP A 63 -3.06 7.38 12.72
C ASP A 63 -4.40 6.73 12.41
N ALA A 64 -4.62 6.35 11.16
CA ALA A 64 -5.84 5.70 10.70
C ALA A 64 -5.58 4.64 9.63
N ILE A 65 -6.48 3.68 9.55
CA ILE A 65 -6.49 2.63 8.53
C ILE A 65 -7.83 2.68 7.81
N GLU A 66 -7.79 2.60 6.51
CA GLU A 66 -8.92 2.32 5.63
C GLU A 66 -8.69 0.97 4.94
N VAL A 67 -9.73 0.16 4.83
CA VAL A 67 -9.70 -1.07 4.05
C VAL A 67 -10.59 -0.93 2.83
N VAL A 68 -10.02 -1.11 1.64
CA VAL A 68 -10.80 -1.27 0.42
C VAL A 68 -11.13 -2.75 0.25
N CYS A 69 -12.38 -3.11 0.51
CA CYS A 69 -12.83 -4.49 0.67
C CYS A 69 -13.68 -4.97 -0.51
N ILE A 70 -13.61 -6.26 -0.80
CA ILE A 70 -14.57 -6.91 -1.70
C ILE A 70 -15.98 -6.87 -1.08
N ASP A 71 -16.98 -6.64 -1.91
CA ASP A 71 -18.38 -6.59 -1.46
C ASP A 71 -18.81 -7.87 -0.74
N GLY A 72 -19.69 -7.71 0.26
CA GLY A 72 -20.17 -8.80 1.10
C GLY A 72 -19.26 -9.21 2.26
N TRP A 73 -18.06 -8.60 2.38
CA TRP A 73 -17.09 -8.93 3.44
C TRP A 73 -16.85 -7.80 4.44
N HIS A 74 -17.52 -6.66 4.30
CA HIS A 74 -17.33 -5.49 5.16
C HIS A 74 -17.57 -5.80 6.64
N ASP A 75 -18.72 -6.42 6.96
CA ASP A 75 -19.07 -6.77 8.34
C ASP A 75 -18.09 -7.78 8.94
N ILE A 76 -17.58 -8.69 8.11
CA ILE A 76 -16.57 -9.68 8.51
C ILE A 76 -15.26 -8.97 8.84
N VAL A 77 -14.83 -7.97 8.04
CA VAL A 77 -13.63 -7.18 8.34
C VAL A 77 -13.79 -6.38 9.63
N TRP A 78 -14.95 -5.76 9.88
CA TRP A 78 -15.24 -5.09 11.15
C TRP A 78 -15.21 -6.06 12.33
N ALA A 79 -15.79 -7.26 12.19
CA ALA A 79 -15.77 -8.29 13.22
C ALA A 79 -14.33 -8.73 13.55
N TYR A 80 -13.51 -8.98 12.53
CA TYR A 80 -12.10 -9.30 12.71
C TYR A 80 -11.31 -8.14 13.33
N ALA A 81 -11.53 -6.90 12.88
CA ALA A 81 -10.86 -5.74 13.47
C ALA A 81 -11.13 -5.64 14.97
N LYS A 82 -12.38 -5.86 15.39
CA LYS A 82 -12.75 -5.91 16.81
C LYS A 82 -12.07 -7.08 17.53
N GLN A 83 -12.09 -8.28 16.94
CA GLN A 83 -11.51 -9.49 17.54
C GLN A 83 -9.99 -9.37 17.75
N PHE A 84 -9.28 -8.70 16.83
CA PHE A 84 -7.82 -8.56 16.84
C PHE A 84 -7.33 -7.17 17.28
N ASN A 85 -8.22 -6.34 17.84
CA ASN A 85 -7.91 -5.00 18.38
C ASN A 85 -7.24 -4.07 17.34
N ILE A 86 -7.82 -4.01 16.14
CA ILE A 86 -7.37 -3.08 15.09
C ILE A 86 -8.13 -1.75 15.26
N ASP A 87 -7.79 -0.98 16.29
CA ASP A 87 -8.51 0.23 16.70
C ASP A 87 -8.30 1.42 15.75
N LYS A 88 -7.22 1.39 14.97
CA LYS A 88 -6.93 2.39 13.93
C LYS A 88 -7.77 2.21 12.68
N LEU A 89 -8.50 1.12 12.50
CA LEU A 89 -9.45 0.96 11.40
C LEU A 89 -10.61 1.95 11.57
N LYS A 90 -10.74 2.88 10.63
CA LYS A 90 -11.76 3.94 10.66
C LYS A 90 -12.79 3.78 9.55
N TRP A 91 -12.38 3.25 8.39
CA TRP A 91 -13.24 3.16 7.22
C TRP A 91 -13.04 1.82 6.48
N ILE A 92 -14.16 1.33 5.95
CA ILE A 92 -14.17 0.23 4.99
C ILE A 92 -15.00 0.69 3.81
N VAL A 93 -14.45 0.58 2.60
CA VAL A 93 -15.12 0.95 1.35
C VAL A 93 -15.09 -0.22 0.38
N SER A 94 -16.05 -0.25 -0.53
CA SER A 94 -16.11 -1.26 -1.59
C SER A 94 -14.99 -1.08 -2.60
N GLY A 95 -14.43 -2.19 -3.07
CA GLY A 95 -13.54 -2.22 -4.21
C GLY A 95 -14.25 -1.85 -5.50
N GLY A 96 -13.48 -1.71 -6.58
CA GLY A 96 -13.98 -1.56 -7.94
C GLY A 96 -13.80 -2.85 -8.76
N SER A 97 -14.16 -2.79 -10.03
CA SER A 97 -13.98 -3.90 -10.99
C SER A 97 -12.51 -4.17 -11.31
N THR A 98 -11.66 -3.15 -11.14
CA THR A 98 -10.21 -3.23 -11.35
C THR A 98 -9.43 -2.85 -10.10
N GLY A 99 -8.12 -3.13 -10.09
CA GLY A 99 -7.22 -2.68 -9.02
C GLY A 99 -7.17 -1.16 -8.90
N GLN A 100 -7.12 -0.46 -10.04
CA GLN A 100 -7.10 1.01 -10.06
C GLN A 100 -8.42 1.61 -9.56
N GLU A 101 -9.57 1.06 -9.94
CA GLU A 101 -10.86 1.50 -9.40
C GLU A 101 -10.97 1.26 -7.89
N SER A 102 -10.45 0.13 -7.42
CA SER A 102 -10.42 -0.16 -5.98
C SER A 102 -9.61 0.89 -5.23
N ILE A 103 -8.41 1.23 -5.71
CA ILE A 103 -7.58 2.26 -5.08
C ILE A 103 -8.25 3.63 -5.17
N ARG A 104 -8.80 4.01 -6.33
CA ARG A 104 -9.57 5.25 -6.52
C ARG A 104 -10.68 5.38 -5.47
N ASN A 105 -11.47 4.31 -5.26
CA ASN A 105 -12.57 4.34 -4.30
C ASN A 105 -12.07 4.64 -2.88
N GLY A 106 -10.92 4.08 -2.48
CA GLY A 106 -10.27 4.41 -1.22
C GLY A 106 -9.80 5.87 -1.17
N VAL A 107 -9.13 6.35 -2.22
CA VAL A 107 -8.67 7.76 -2.27
C VAL A 107 -9.84 8.73 -2.18
N TYR A 108 -10.89 8.53 -2.96
CA TYR A 108 -12.07 9.42 -2.96
C TYR A 108 -12.86 9.35 -1.65
N ASN A 109 -12.85 8.21 -0.94
CA ASN A 109 -13.46 8.16 0.39
C ASN A 109 -12.78 9.08 1.41
N LEU A 110 -11.52 9.45 1.18
CA LEU A 110 -10.77 10.36 2.06
C LEU A 110 -11.05 11.83 1.78
N GLU A 111 -11.76 12.19 0.71
CA GLU A 111 -12.20 13.56 0.43
C GLU A 111 -13.05 14.08 1.60
N GLY A 112 -12.70 15.26 2.11
CA GLY A 112 -13.34 15.86 3.29
C GLY A 112 -13.01 15.18 4.64
N LYS A 113 -12.15 14.15 4.64
CA LYS A 113 -11.65 13.46 5.84
C LYS A 113 -10.15 13.61 6.05
N ALA A 114 -9.40 13.79 4.96
CA ALA A 114 -7.97 14.02 4.99
C ALA A 114 -7.65 15.46 4.58
N GLU A 115 -6.58 16.01 5.16
CA GLU A 115 -6.07 17.33 4.82
C GLU A 115 -5.05 17.24 3.66
N PRO A 116 -4.84 18.30 2.87
CA PRO A 116 -3.95 18.29 1.69
C PRO A 116 -2.53 17.77 1.95
N ASN A 117 -2.00 18.01 3.15
CA ASN A 117 -0.65 17.60 3.55
C ASN A 117 -0.59 16.31 4.36
N ASP A 118 -1.71 15.64 4.59
CA ASP A 118 -1.72 14.30 5.16
C ASP A 118 -1.02 13.32 4.24
N ILE A 119 -0.47 12.26 4.80
CA ILE A 119 0.16 11.21 4.01
C ILE A 119 -0.80 10.04 3.88
N VAL A 120 -1.04 9.63 2.66
CA VAL A 120 -1.79 8.41 2.35
C VAL A 120 -0.82 7.32 1.90
N ILE A 121 -0.86 6.19 2.60
CA ILE A 121 0.00 5.03 2.36
C ILE A 121 -0.85 3.92 1.74
N ILE A 122 -0.60 3.58 0.47
CA ILE A 122 -1.29 2.50 -0.23
C ILE A 122 -0.52 1.20 -0.03
N HIS A 123 -1.21 0.15 0.40
CA HIS A 123 -0.59 -1.15 0.64
C HIS A 123 -1.49 -2.33 0.23
N ASP A 124 -0.89 -3.39 -0.31
CA ASP A 124 -1.59 -4.64 -0.62
C ASP A 124 -1.98 -5.38 0.66
N GLY A 125 -3.26 -5.67 0.88
CA GLY A 125 -3.76 -6.43 2.04
C GLY A 125 -3.24 -7.87 2.16
N ILE A 126 -2.55 -8.34 1.14
CA ILE A 126 -1.91 -9.66 1.07
C ILE A 126 -0.37 -9.58 1.11
N ARG A 127 0.19 -8.53 1.70
CA ARG A 127 1.61 -8.41 2.05
C ARG A 127 1.78 -8.29 3.57
N PRO A 128 1.60 -9.42 4.29
CA PRO A 128 1.51 -9.40 5.75
C PRO A 128 2.84 -9.17 6.47
N LEU A 129 3.97 -9.22 5.76
CA LEU A 129 5.31 -9.12 6.35
C LEU A 129 5.97 -7.75 6.12
N VAL A 130 5.18 -6.67 6.05
CA VAL A 130 5.73 -5.32 5.98
C VAL A 130 6.40 -4.95 7.31
N GLU A 131 7.68 -4.60 7.23
CA GLU A 131 8.49 -4.25 8.41
C GLU A 131 8.27 -2.80 8.83
N SER A 132 8.34 -2.52 10.14
CA SER A 132 8.17 -1.18 10.70
C SER A 132 9.19 -0.18 10.11
N SER A 133 10.43 -0.60 9.87
CA SER A 133 11.47 0.22 9.24
C SER A 133 11.10 0.67 7.83
N VAL A 134 10.44 -0.19 7.05
CA VAL A 134 9.95 0.13 5.70
C VAL A 134 8.84 1.19 5.76
N LEU A 135 7.90 1.06 6.69
CA LEU A 135 6.85 2.05 6.94
C LEU A 135 7.45 3.40 7.37
N THR A 136 8.39 3.38 8.30
CA THR A 136 9.09 4.61 8.77
C THR A 136 9.80 5.32 7.62
N ASP A 137 10.54 4.59 6.78
CA ASP A 137 11.31 5.20 5.69
C ASP A 137 10.40 5.78 4.59
N VAL A 138 9.33 5.07 4.21
CA VAL A 138 8.39 5.55 3.19
C VAL A 138 7.65 6.81 3.65
N ILE A 139 7.24 6.87 4.93
CA ILE A 139 6.60 8.06 5.53
C ILE A 139 7.58 9.23 5.55
N SER A 140 8.80 9.01 6.09
CA SER A 140 9.83 10.06 6.19
C SER A 140 10.18 10.65 4.82
N LYS A 141 10.35 9.81 3.80
CA LYS A 141 10.64 10.27 2.44
C LYS A 141 9.46 10.98 1.80
N CYS A 142 8.23 10.53 2.04
CA CYS A 142 7.04 11.20 1.58
C CYS A 142 6.89 12.60 2.21
N HIS A 143 7.18 12.75 3.49
CA HIS A 143 7.24 14.08 4.13
C HIS A 143 8.23 15.01 3.44
N LYS A 144 9.39 14.48 3.07
CA LYS A 144 10.47 15.26 2.47
C LYS A 144 10.22 15.62 1.01
N PHE A 145 9.68 14.69 0.22
CA PHE A 145 9.65 14.80 -1.25
C PHE A 145 8.23 14.88 -1.84
N GLY A 146 7.18 14.68 -1.02
CA GLY A 146 5.78 14.67 -1.46
C GLY A 146 5.25 13.30 -1.86
N ASN A 147 6.12 12.37 -2.21
CA ASN A 147 5.80 10.96 -2.44
C ASN A 147 7.00 10.06 -2.16
N ALA A 148 6.75 8.77 -1.97
CA ALA A 148 7.78 7.74 -1.88
C ALA A 148 7.22 6.36 -2.23
N VAL A 149 8.01 5.55 -2.93
CA VAL A 149 7.66 4.15 -3.26
C VAL A 149 8.73 3.20 -2.78
N THR A 150 8.36 2.12 -2.11
CA THR A 150 9.34 1.13 -1.67
C THR A 150 9.98 0.45 -2.86
N SER A 151 11.29 0.36 -2.84
CA SER A 151 12.06 -0.23 -3.92
C SER A 151 13.27 -0.99 -3.43
N MET A 152 13.71 -1.94 -4.24
CA MET A 152 14.92 -2.73 -4.04
C MET A 152 15.71 -2.82 -5.32
N PRO A 153 17.04 -2.99 -5.26
CA PRO A 153 17.84 -3.37 -6.43
C PRO A 153 17.25 -4.61 -7.09
N TYR A 154 17.35 -4.70 -8.40
CA TYR A 154 17.00 -5.92 -9.12
C TYR A 154 18.25 -6.76 -9.33
N ASN A 155 18.24 -8.00 -8.86
CA ASN A 155 19.43 -8.85 -8.85
C ASN A 155 19.46 -9.89 -9.98
N GLU A 156 18.29 -10.15 -10.61
CA GLU A 156 18.19 -11.09 -11.71
C GLU A 156 18.49 -10.43 -13.06
N GLN A 157 18.82 -11.23 -14.07
CA GLN A 157 18.94 -10.74 -15.43
C GLN A 157 17.57 -10.60 -16.08
N ILE A 158 17.36 -9.54 -16.84
CA ILE A 158 16.11 -9.30 -17.58
C ILE A 158 16.43 -9.24 -19.07
N PHE A 159 15.70 -10.07 -19.83
CA PHE A 159 15.69 -10.06 -21.27
C PHE A 159 14.35 -9.54 -21.78
N VAL A 160 14.39 -8.82 -22.89
CA VAL A 160 13.19 -8.40 -23.59
C VAL A 160 12.82 -9.52 -24.57
N ILE A 161 11.57 -9.98 -24.51
CA ILE A 161 11.07 -11.01 -25.43
C ILE A 161 11.10 -10.44 -26.85
N ASP A 162 11.59 -11.24 -27.81
CA ASP A 162 11.56 -10.87 -29.21
C ASP A 162 10.10 -10.78 -29.71
N LYS A 163 9.82 -9.76 -30.51
CA LYS A 163 8.46 -9.52 -31.00
C LYS A 163 8.01 -10.54 -32.05
N GLU A 164 8.97 -11.14 -32.77
CA GLU A 164 8.72 -12.10 -33.84
C GLU A 164 8.65 -13.54 -33.31
N ASP A 165 9.43 -13.85 -32.25
CA ASP A 165 9.43 -15.15 -31.60
C ASP A 165 9.52 -15.02 -30.08
N ASN A 166 8.43 -15.28 -29.38
CA ASN A 166 8.35 -15.20 -27.92
C ASN A 166 9.28 -16.16 -27.14
N ASN A 167 9.91 -17.11 -27.84
CA ASN A 167 10.86 -18.04 -27.22
C ASN A 167 12.31 -17.57 -27.32
N THR A 168 12.55 -16.40 -27.95
CA THR A 168 13.89 -15.85 -28.18
C THR A 168 14.05 -14.44 -27.66
N THR A 169 15.30 -13.97 -27.61
CA THR A 169 15.63 -12.60 -27.25
C THR A 169 16.91 -12.16 -27.96
N ILE A 170 16.95 -10.89 -28.32
CA ILE A 170 18.14 -10.20 -28.86
C ILE A 170 18.48 -8.97 -28.02
N GLN A 171 17.73 -8.71 -26.91
CA GLN A 171 17.89 -7.52 -26.10
C GLN A 171 17.78 -7.87 -24.61
N TYR A 172 18.65 -7.27 -23.80
CA TYR A 172 18.57 -7.33 -22.35
C TYR A 172 18.49 -5.90 -21.76
N ILE A 173 18.03 -5.81 -20.52
CA ILE A 173 18.05 -4.55 -19.78
C ILE A 173 19.10 -4.65 -18.67
N PRO A 174 20.10 -3.73 -18.62
CA PRO A 174 21.10 -3.72 -17.55
C PRO A 174 20.42 -3.59 -16.18
N ARG A 175 20.60 -4.58 -15.31
CA ARG A 175 19.94 -4.64 -14.00
C ARG A 175 20.29 -3.45 -13.09
N GLU A 176 21.44 -2.83 -13.31
CA GLU A 176 21.89 -1.64 -12.56
C GLU A 176 20.97 -0.43 -12.78
N THR A 177 20.21 -0.42 -13.89
CA THR A 177 19.22 0.61 -14.23
C THR A 177 17.84 0.32 -13.67
N LEU A 178 17.64 -0.86 -13.05
CA LEU A 178 16.34 -1.35 -12.63
C LEU A 178 16.15 -1.29 -11.10
N ARG A 179 14.92 -1.06 -10.71
CA ARG A 179 14.45 -1.22 -9.35
C ARG A 179 13.20 -2.09 -9.34
N ARG A 180 13.15 -3.06 -8.44
CA ARG A 180 11.91 -3.77 -8.11
C ARG A 180 11.13 -2.92 -7.11
N VAL A 181 9.93 -2.51 -7.47
CA VAL A 181 9.06 -1.71 -6.63
C VAL A 181 7.93 -2.54 -6.04
N SER A 182 7.45 -2.15 -4.87
CA SER A 182 6.34 -2.80 -4.20
C SER A 182 5.50 -1.77 -3.41
N THR A 183 4.49 -2.24 -2.70
CA THR A 183 3.85 -1.47 -1.65
C THR A 183 4.53 -1.76 -0.30
N PRO A 184 4.53 -0.83 0.68
CA PRO A 184 3.78 0.42 0.74
C PRO A 184 4.30 1.50 -0.22
N GLN A 185 3.38 2.35 -0.67
CA GLN A 185 3.67 3.56 -1.43
C GLN A 185 2.97 4.72 -0.72
N ALA A 186 3.65 5.83 -0.52
CA ALA A 186 3.14 6.97 0.22
C ALA A 186 3.11 8.23 -0.66
N TYR A 187 2.04 9.00 -0.53
CA TYR A 187 1.81 10.23 -1.26
C TYR A 187 1.17 11.26 -0.35
N LYS A 188 1.45 12.55 -0.55
CA LYS A 188 0.60 13.59 0.03
C LYS A 188 -0.80 13.46 -0.54
N PHE A 189 -1.83 13.65 0.29
CA PHE A 189 -3.22 13.45 -0.12
C PHE A 189 -3.61 14.34 -1.29
N ASP A 190 -3.27 15.63 -1.26
CA ASP A 190 -3.57 16.58 -2.36
C ASP A 190 -2.98 16.11 -3.71
N LEU A 191 -1.75 15.60 -3.72
CA LEU A 191 -1.12 15.06 -4.92
C LEU A 191 -1.86 13.80 -5.40
N LEU A 192 -2.12 12.87 -4.48
CA LEU A 192 -2.74 11.58 -4.81
C LEU A 192 -4.15 11.77 -5.37
N ASP A 193 -4.96 12.57 -4.69
CA ASP A 193 -6.33 12.87 -5.06
C ASP A 193 -6.42 13.53 -6.45
N LYS A 194 -5.69 14.63 -6.66
CA LYS A 194 -5.63 15.30 -7.96
C LYS A 194 -5.21 14.38 -9.10
N LYS A 195 -4.22 13.51 -8.85
CA LYS A 195 -3.74 12.59 -9.89
C LYS A 195 -4.71 11.46 -10.17
N TYR A 196 -5.47 10.99 -9.19
CA TYR A 196 -6.54 10.04 -9.46
C TYR A 196 -7.68 10.67 -10.26
N HIS A 197 -8.09 11.90 -9.97
CA HIS A 197 -9.07 12.62 -10.80
C HIS A 197 -8.56 12.81 -12.23
N GLU A 198 -7.32 13.29 -12.41
CA GLU A 198 -6.69 13.47 -13.71
C GLU A 198 -6.59 12.16 -14.50
N ALA A 199 -6.19 11.06 -13.85
CA ALA A 199 -6.03 9.75 -14.46
C ALA A 199 -7.35 9.22 -15.03
N PHE A 200 -8.43 9.29 -14.26
CA PHE A 200 -9.73 8.79 -14.68
C PHE A 200 -10.43 9.70 -15.68
N GLU A 201 -10.22 11.01 -15.62
CA GLU A 201 -10.72 11.96 -16.62
C GLU A 201 -10.03 11.78 -17.99
N LYS A 202 -8.70 11.57 -17.98
CA LYS A 202 -7.90 11.43 -19.19
C LYS A 202 -7.70 9.99 -19.65
N GLU A 203 -8.17 9.03 -18.90
CA GLU A 203 -7.96 7.60 -19.12
C GLU A 203 -6.47 7.20 -19.21
N ILE A 204 -5.61 7.81 -18.38
CA ILE A 204 -4.17 7.57 -18.35
C ILE A 204 -3.81 6.70 -17.13
N GLY A 205 -3.07 5.61 -17.35
CA GLY A 205 -2.53 4.75 -16.29
C GLY A 205 -3.58 4.01 -15.47
N ILE A 206 -4.77 3.78 -16.02
CA ILE A 206 -5.89 3.11 -15.34
C ILE A 206 -6.20 1.71 -15.89
N TYR A 207 -5.55 1.31 -16.96
CA TYR A 207 -5.79 0.03 -17.65
C TYR A 207 -4.61 -0.96 -17.49
N GLY A 208 -4.89 -2.23 -17.73
CA GLY A 208 -3.89 -3.28 -17.82
C GLY A 208 -3.19 -3.55 -16.48
N SER A 209 -1.87 -3.50 -16.49
CA SER A 209 -1.00 -3.73 -15.32
C SER A 209 -0.68 -2.45 -14.55
N SER A 210 -1.38 -1.35 -14.81
CA SER A 210 -1.14 -0.08 -14.15
C SER A 210 -1.55 -0.13 -12.68
N TYR A 211 -0.70 0.49 -11.86
CA TYR A 211 -0.88 0.69 -10.42
C TYR A 211 -0.61 2.16 -10.11
N THR A 212 -0.87 2.61 -8.90
CA THR A 212 -0.68 4.02 -8.52
C THR A 212 0.68 4.57 -8.94
N ASN A 213 1.76 3.85 -8.70
CA ASN A 213 3.12 4.30 -9.07
C ASN A 213 3.33 4.43 -10.58
N THR A 214 2.85 3.48 -11.38
CA THR A 214 2.95 3.56 -12.86
C THR A 214 2.07 4.67 -13.40
N MET A 215 0.85 4.80 -12.91
CA MET A 215 -0.07 5.91 -13.23
C MET A 215 0.58 7.28 -12.95
N MET A 216 1.22 7.45 -11.78
CA MET A 216 1.93 8.69 -11.43
C MET A 216 3.01 9.02 -12.45
N VAL A 217 3.81 8.03 -12.87
CA VAL A 217 4.86 8.23 -13.89
C VAL A 217 4.26 8.58 -15.25
N GLU A 218 3.19 7.91 -15.66
CA GLU A 218 2.48 8.21 -16.91
C GLU A 218 1.85 9.61 -16.93
N LEU A 219 1.48 10.13 -15.75
CA LEU A 219 1.03 11.52 -15.54
C LEU A 219 2.17 12.52 -15.30
N GLY A 220 3.42 12.10 -15.55
CA GLY A 220 4.60 12.98 -15.50
C GLY A 220 5.18 13.21 -14.10
N GLU A 221 4.73 12.49 -13.07
CA GLU A 221 5.25 12.65 -11.72
C GLU A 221 6.59 11.93 -11.53
N ARG A 222 7.48 12.57 -10.78
CA ARG A 222 8.73 11.97 -10.33
C ARG A 222 8.49 11.23 -9.03
N LEU A 223 8.85 9.92 -8.99
CA LEU A 223 8.77 9.12 -7.79
C LEU A 223 10.13 9.02 -7.07
N TYR A 224 10.08 9.04 -5.74
CA TYR A 224 11.26 8.93 -4.87
C TYR A 224 11.30 7.54 -4.24
N PHE A 225 12.47 6.90 -4.27
CA PHE A 225 12.63 5.55 -3.77
C PHE A 225 12.83 5.52 -2.24
N ALA A 226 12.01 4.71 -1.58
CA ALA A 226 12.19 4.32 -0.20
C ALA A 226 12.75 2.90 -0.11
N ALA A 227 13.30 2.54 1.06
CA ALA A 227 13.81 1.20 1.30
C ALA A 227 12.68 0.17 1.27
N GLY A 228 12.90 -0.93 0.57
CA GLY A 228 12.05 -2.12 0.59
C GLY A 228 12.66 -3.24 1.41
N SER A 229 11.97 -4.38 1.47
CA SER A 229 12.43 -5.60 2.12
C SER A 229 12.04 -6.82 1.30
N ASP A 230 12.94 -7.80 1.19
CA ASP A 230 12.65 -9.08 0.53
C ASP A 230 11.60 -9.90 1.28
N LYS A 231 11.45 -9.68 2.59
CA LYS A 231 10.40 -10.32 3.38
C LYS A 231 9.00 -9.84 3.00
N ASN A 232 8.85 -8.65 2.42
CA ASN A 232 7.56 -8.06 2.06
C ASN A 232 6.95 -8.70 0.82
N ILE A 233 6.80 -10.03 0.85
CA ILE A 233 6.26 -10.84 -0.25
C ILE A 233 4.75 -10.60 -0.43
N LYS A 234 4.28 -10.70 -1.68
CA LYS A 234 2.85 -10.65 -2.04
C LYS A 234 2.32 -12.08 -2.13
N LEU A 235 1.38 -12.46 -1.27
CA LEU A 235 0.82 -13.80 -1.25
C LEU A 235 -0.14 -14.00 -2.43
N THR A 236 0.35 -14.65 -3.49
CA THR A 236 -0.39 -14.88 -4.73
C THR A 236 -0.53 -16.35 -5.10
N THR A 237 0.38 -17.18 -4.63
CA THR A 237 0.47 -18.62 -4.90
C THR A 237 0.43 -19.45 -3.60
N LYS A 238 0.32 -20.77 -3.73
CA LYS A 238 0.45 -21.68 -2.58
C LYS A 238 1.86 -21.64 -1.98
N ASP A 239 2.87 -21.53 -2.82
CA ASP A 239 4.27 -21.46 -2.38
C ASP A 239 4.54 -20.19 -1.56
N ASP A 240 3.94 -19.03 -1.95
CA ASP A 240 4.02 -17.81 -1.15
C ASP A 240 3.40 -18.03 0.25
N LEU A 241 2.30 -18.78 0.33
CA LEU A 241 1.65 -19.09 1.60
C LEU A 241 2.51 -19.98 2.49
N GLU A 242 3.19 -20.98 1.91
CA GLU A 242 4.13 -21.84 2.65
C GLU A 242 5.34 -21.05 3.13
N MET A 243 5.88 -20.18 2.29
CA MET A 243 6.95 -19.27 2.67
C MET A 243 6.51 -18.34 3.83
N PHE A 244 5.30 -17.79 3.77
CA PHE A 244 4.75 -16.99 4.86
C PHE A 244 4.64 -17.77 6.17
N LYS A 245 4.13 -19.02 6.13
CA LYS A 245 4.09 -19.91 7.31
C LYS A 245 5.47 -20.18 7.89
N ALA A 246 6.47 -20.37 7.02
CA ALA A 246 7.86 -20.58 7.46
C ALA A 246 8.42 -19.34 8.17
N TYR A 247 8.16 -18.12 7.65
CA TYR A 247 8.55 -16.87 8.33
C TYR A 247 7.89 -16.74 9.70
N LEU A 248 6.57 -17.00 9.80
CA LEU A 248 5.86 -16.92 11.09
C LEU A 248 6.40 -17.94 12.11
N LYS A 249 6.81 -19.12 11.67
CA LYS A 249 7.42 -20.12 12.53
C LYS A 249 8.81 -19.68 12.98
N ALA A 250 9.65 -19.24 12.06
CA ALA A 250 11.00 -18.76 12.37
C ALA A 250 11.00 -17.56 13.35
N ASP A 251 10.01 -16.67 13.24
CA ASP A 251 9.87 -15.53 14.17
C ASP A 251 9.48 -15.99 15.58
N LYS A 252 8.63 -17.02 15.71
CA LYS A 252 8.28 -17.64 17.00
C LYS A 252 9.46 -18.39 17.63
N ASP A 253 10.27 -19.06 16.81
CA ASP A 253 11.41 -19.87 17.22
C ASP A 253 12.70 -19.04 17.33
N SER A 254 12.65 -17.75 16.99
CA SER A 254 13.81 -16.84 17.02
C SER A 254 14.20 -16.50 18.44
N TRP A 255 15.17 -17.23 18.96
CA TRP A 255 15.92 -16.95 20.19
C TRP A 255 17.18 -16.09 19.95
N LEU A 256 17.37 -15.65 18.72
CA LEU A 256 18.31 -14.57 18.36
C LEU A 256 17.56 -13.22 18.47
N LYS A 257 17.46 -12.74 19.69
CA LYS A 257 17.06 -11.36 19.97
C LYS A 257 18.28 -10.54 20.35
#